data_4e570ea0b29592d4e859ec4915b6a848
#
_entry.id   4e570ea0b29592d4e859ec4915b6a848
#
_cell.length_a   1.000
_cell.length_b   1.000
_cell.length_c   1.000
_cell.angle_alpha   90.00
_cell.angle_beta   90.00
_cell.angle_gamma   90.00
#
_symmetry.space_group_name_H-M   'P 1'
#
loop_
_entity.id
_entity.type
_entity.pdbx_description
1 polymer ?
#
loop_
_entity_poly.entity_id
_entity_poly.type
_entity_poly.pdbx_seq_one_letter_code
_entity_poly.pdbx_strand_id
1 'polypeptide(L)'
;MTLRDWIPPQSIGFAKLLRARLRYRDCRIASGNIASNVHLGASCAIYENCEIGHGVRIGSYSYVNRGSIVASGTIGQFCSIGYDCQIGMPEHPMDRISSSPFTYGRNNIFGSPSQWDDFPSPPAIGNDVWIGSHAIILQGVAVGDGAVIAAGAVVSKDVAPYTIVGGVPARVIRQRFAPNVIEKLVALRWWENLETNREMLSALMTAPDWQELLGPACQPARALCNG
;
A
#
# COMPACT_ATOMS: atom_id res chain seq x y z
N MET A 1 19.59 -30.76 10.19
CA MET A 1 20.24 -30.08 9.06
C MET A 1 19.49 -30.46 7.82
N THR A 2 18.84 -29.50 7.15
CA THR A 2 18.05 -29.77 5.95
C THR A 2 18.87 -29.49 4.69
N LEU A 3 18.49 -30.04 3.53
CA LEU A 3 19.15 -29.76 2.25
C LEU A 3 19.26 -28.25 1.96
N ARG A 4 18.36 -27.48 2.54
CA ARG A 4 18.27 -26.00 2.41
C ARG A 4 19.45 -25.29 3.08
N ASP A 5 20.04 -25.89 4.11
CA ASP A 5 21.16 -25.30 4.88
C ASP A 5 22.48 -25.31 4.08
N TRP A 6 22.52 -26.08 2.97
CA TRP A 6 23.67 -26.21 2.06
C TRP A 6 23.59 -25.26 0.84
N ILE A 7 22.45 -24.62 0.60
CA ILE A 7 22.28 -23.74 -0.54
C ILE A 7 22.71 -22.33 -0.15
N PRO A 8 23.65 -21.69 -0.88
CA PRO A 8 24.07 -20.32 -0.60
C PRO A 8 22.85 -19.36 -0.61
N PRO A 9 22.74 -18.44 0.36
CA PRO A 9 21.64 -17.50 0.45
C PRO A 9 21.40 -16.68 -0.84
N GLN A 10 22.47 -16.36 -1.58
CA GLN A 10 22.39 -15.64 -2.86
C GLN A 10 21.64 -16.44 -3.91
N SER A 11 21.86 -17.77 -3.97
CA SER A 11 21.16 -18.65 -4.94
C SER A 11 19.67 -18.74 -4.65
N ILE A 12 19.29 -18.77 -3.37
CA ILE A 12 17.88 -18.74 -2.95
C ILE A 12 17.25 -17.39 -3.32
N GLY A 13 17.95 -16.27 -3.08
CA GLY A 13 17.49 -14.93 -3.44
C GLY A 13 17.27 -14.78 -4.95
N PHE A 14 18.22 -15.28 -5.75
CA PHE A 14 18.09 -15.26 -7.20
C PHE A 14 16.90 -16.09 -7.71
N ALA A 15 16.72 -17.30 -7.19
CA ALA A 15 15.60 -18.17 -7.57
C ALA A 15 14.23 -17.53 -7.21
N LYS A 16 14.12 -16.90 -6.03
CA LYS A 16 12.93 -16.15 -5.63
C LYS A 16 12.63 -14.99 -6.58
N LEU A 17 13.66 -14.20 -6.91
CA LEU A 17 13.53 -13.07 -7.83
C LEU A 17 13.09 -13.52 -9.23
N LEU A 18 13.70 -14.58 -9.75
CA LEU A 18 13.32 -15.12 -11.06
C LEU A 18 11.86 -15.59 -11.06
N ARG A 19 11.43 -16.32 -10.01
CA ARG A 19 10.04 -16.76 -9.85
C ARG A 19 9.08 -15.56 -9.80
N ALA A 20 9.42 -14.51 -9.08
CA ALA A 20 8.58 -13.30 -8.98
C ALA A 20 8.47 -12.60 -10.35
N ARG A 21 9.57 -12.47 -11.10
CA ARG A 21 9.56 -11.90 -12.47
C ARG A 21 8.74 -12.72 -13.46
N LEU A 22 8.79 -14.03 -13.37
CA LEU A 22 7.98 -14.91 -14.22
C LEU A 22 6.48 -14.81 -13.90
N ARG A 23 6.15 -14.55 -12.64
CA ARG A 23 4.75 -14.41 -12.19
C ARG A 23 4.16 -13.04 -12.56
N TYR A 24 4.94 -11.96 -12.46
CA TYR A 24 4.48 -10.58 -12.66
C TYR A 24 5.19 -9.96 -13.86
N ARG A 25 4.90 -10.49 -15.08
CA ARG A 25 5.65 -10.17 -16.31
C ARG A 25 5.53 -8.71 -16.75
N ASP A 26 4.41 -8.06 -16.44
CA ASP A 26 4.11 -6.65 -16.74
C ASP A 26 4.50 -5.69 -15.61
N CYS A 27 5.16 -6.20 -14.57
CA CYS A 27 5.66 -5.42 -13.45
C CYS A 27 7.20 -5.36 -13.46
N ARG A 28 7.74 -4.27 -12.94
CA ARG A 28 9.17 -4.16 -12.66
C ARG A 28 9.47 -4.78 -11.30
N ILE A 29 10.08 -5.97 -11.28
CA ILE A 29 10.40 -6.68 -10.04
C ILE A 29 11.91 -6.72 -9.84
N ALA A 30 12.39 -6.08 -8.76
CA ALA A 30 13.78 -6.05 -8.32
C ALA A 30 14.00 -6.72 -6.94
N SER A 31 12.93 -7.10 -6.22
CA SER A 31 13.01 -7.91 -5.00
C SER A 31 12.36 -9.28 -5.19
N GLY A 32 13.02 -10.32 -4.67
CA GLY A 32 12.46 -11.68 -4.60
C GLY A 32 11.67 -11.99 -3.31
N ASN A 33 11.65 -11.06 -2.35
CA ASN A 33 10.94 -11.24 -1.08
C ASN A 33 9.46 -10.86 -1.20
N ILE A 34 8.76 -11.53 -2.13
CA ILE A 34 7.34 -11.38 -2.38
C ILE A 34 6.66 -12.70 -2.04
N ALA A 35 5.71 -12.69 -1.11
CA ALA A 35 4.99 -13.88 -0.68
C ALA A 35 4.14 -14.49 -1.82
N SER A 36 3.86 -15.78 -1.72
CA SER A 36 3.25 -16.53 -2.83
C SER A 36 1.80 -16.14 -3.15
N ASN A 37 1.09 -15.55 -2.21
CA ASN A 37 -0.31 -15.14 -2.36
C ASN A 37 -0.49 -13.60 -2.44
N VAL A 38 0.55 -12.87 -2.80
CA VAL A 38 0.50 -11.43 -3.11
C VAL A 38 -0.24 -11.22 -4.44
N HIS A 39 -0.98 -10.13 -4.54
CA HIS A 39 -1.61 -9.67 -5.78
C HIS A 39 -1.03 -8.32 -6.19
N LEU A 40 -0.39 -8.27 -7.35
CA LEU A 40 0.04 -7.02 -7.98
C LEU A 40 -0.83 -6.76 -9.20
N GLY A 41 -1.33 -5.54 -9.30
CA GLY A 41 -1.95 -5.02 -10.51
C GLY A 41 -0.92 -4.80 -11.63
N ALA A 42 -1.38 -4.39 -12.79
CA ALA A 42 -0.53 -4.13 -13.95
C ALA A 42 0.44 -2.97 -13.71
N SER A 43 1.60 -3.02 -14.34
CA SER A 43 2.60 -1.94 -14.35
C SER A 43 3.09 -1.49 -12.95
N CYS A 44 3.03 -2.39 -11.96
CA CYS A 44 3.62 -2.13 -10.64
C CYS A 44 5.14 -2.17 -10.69
N ALA A 45 5.79 -1.46 -9.75
CA ALA A 45 7.24 -1.57 -9.56
C ALA A 45 7.57 -1.89 -8.10
N ILE A 46 8.27 -3.00 -7.87
CA ILE A 46 8.81 -3.39 -6.55
C ILE A 46 10.32 -3.34 -6.65
N TYR A 47 10.91 -2.38 -5.95
CA TYR A 47 12.35 -2.14 -6.00
C TYR A 47 13.13 -3.08 -5.08
N GLU A 48 14.46 -2.90 -5.01
CA GLU A 48 15.38 -3.79 -4.31
C GLU A 48 15.10 -3.82 -2.81
N ASN A 49 15.33 -4.97 -2.19
CA ASN A 49 15.22 -5.20 -0.74
C ASN A 49 13.83 -4.89 -0.16
N CYS A 50 12.79 -4.76 -1.00
CA CYS A 50 11.43 -4.70 -0.48
C CYS A 50 10.99 -6.07 0.03
N GLU A 51 10.14 -6.06 1.06
CA GLU A 51 9.45 -7.26 1.53
C GLU A 51 7.94 -7.05 1.40
N ILE A 52 7.27 -7.99 0.70
CA ILE A 52 5.82 -7.95 0.50
C ILE A 52 5.22 -9.19 1.13
N GLY A 53 4.47 -8.98 2.20
CA GLY A 53 3.90 -10.00 3.06
C GLY A 53 2.74 -10.77 2.44
N HIS A 54 2.30 -11.80 3.14
CA HIS A 54 1.20 -12.67 2.71
C HIS A 54 -0.12 -11.92 2.59
N GLY A 55 -0.86 -12.16 1.50
CA GLY A 55 -2.19 -11.58 1.29
C GLY A 55 -2.20 -10.11 0.88
N VAL A 56 -1.05 -9.45 0.82
CA VAL A 56 -0.94 -8.06 0.37
C VAL A 56 -1.45 -7.90 -1.06
N ARG A 57 -2.20 -6.84 -1.30
CA ARG A 57 -2.71 -6.45 -2.62
C ARG A 57 -2.21 -5.05 -2.95
N ILE A 58 -1.63 -4.88 -4.14
CA ILE A 58 -1.14 -3.58 -4.63
C ILE A 58 -1.78 -3.33 -5.99
N GLY A 59 -2.49 -2.22 -6.11
CA GLY A 59 -3.18 -1.80 -7.33
C GLY A 59 -2.22 -1.35 -8.43
N SER A 60 -2.72 -1.33 -9.67
CA SER A 60 -1.96 -1.00 -10.87
C SER A 60 -1.25 0.35 -10.78
N TYR A 61 -0.13 0.48 -11.48
CA TYR A 61 0.67 1.72 -11.57
C TYR A 61 1.24 2.21 -10.22
N SER A 62 1.23 1.38 -9.18
CA SER A 62 1.82 1.70 -7.88
C SER A 62 3.26 1.20 -7.78
N TYR A 63 4.07 1.92 -7.02
CA TYR A 63 5.43 1.47 -6.77
C TYR A 63 5.81 1.48 -5.29
N VAL A 64 6.72 0.57 -4.93
CA VAL A 64 7.30 0.45 -3.60
C VAL A 64 8.81 0.58 -3.72
N ASN A 65 9.37 1.65 -3.17
CA ASN A 65 10.80 1.91 -3.23
C ASN A 65 11.59 1.03 -2.27
N ARG A 66 12.90 0.98 -2.55
CA ARG A 66 13.89 0.13 -1.89
C ARG A 66 13.79 0.18 -0.37
N GLY A 67 13.93 -1.01 0.24
CA GLY A 67 13.99 -1.20 1.69
C GLY A 67 12.62 -1.19 2.39
N SER A 68 11.55 -0.88 1.67
CA SER A 68 10.21 -0.80 2.27
C SER A 68 9.62 -2.19 2.53
N ILE A 69 8.89 -2.30 3.64
CA ILE A 69 8.19 -3.50 4.07
C ILE A 69 6.68 -3.23 4.04
N VAL A 70 5.95 -4.01 3.27
CA VAL A 70 4.49 -4.07 3.30
C VAL A 70 4.13 -5.42 3.89
N ALA A 71 3.96 -5.48 5.20
CA ALA A 71 3.74 -6.74 5.90
C ALA A 71 2.31 -7.25 5.75
N SER A 72 1.32 -6.34 5.73
CA SER A 72 -0.09 -6.64 5.53
C SER A 72 -0.82 -5.46 4.89
N GLY A 73 -2.05 -5.68 4.40
CA GLY A 73 -2.96 -4.64 3.93
C GLY A 73 -3.16 -4.57 2.43
N THR A 74 -3.89 -3.53 2.04
CA THR A 74 -4.20 -3.24 0.64
C THR A 74 -3.69 -1.85 0.28
N ILE A 75 -3.14 -1.72 -0.91
CA ILE A 75 -2.66 -0.46 -1.50
C ILE A 75 -3.39 -0.30 -2.82
N GLY A 76 -4.00 0.85 -3.03
CA GLY A 76 -4.73 1.19 -4.25
C GLY A 76 -3.81 1.39 -5.47
N GLN A 77 -4.39 1.97 -6.51
CA GLN A 77 -3.71 2.27 -7.76
C GLN A 77 -2.95 3.60 -7.67
N PHE A 78 -1.92 3.78 -8.49
CA PHE A 78 -1.13 5.02 -8.61
C PHE A 78 -0.45 5.48 -7.31
N CYS A 79 -0.24 4.56 -6.36
CA CYS A 79 0.41 4.89 -5.10
C CYS A 79 1.93 4.99 -5.24
N SER A 80 2.49 5.99 -4.59
CA SER A 80 3.93 6.27 -4.54
C SER A 80 4.46 5.99 -3.14
N ILE A 81 5.11 4.84 -2.93
CA ILE A 81 5.68 4.46 -1.63
C ILE A 81 7.18 4.79 -1.63
N GLY A 82 7.59 5.62 -0.68
CA GLY A 82 8.98 6.06 -0.48
C GLY A 82 9.93 4.95 -0.05
N TYR A 83 11.16 5.33 0.28
CA TYR A 83 12.20 4.40 0.76
C TYR A 83 11.96 4.02 2.22
N ASP A 84 12.30 2.78 2.59
CA ASP A 84 12.36 2.29 3.98
C ASP A 84 11.06 2.54 4.77
N CYS A 85 9.90 2.49 4.09
CA CYS A 85 8.60 2.59 4.71
C CYS A 85 8.20 1.27 5.36
N GLN A 86 7.39 1.34 6.43
CA GLN A 86 6.82 0.17 7.11
C GLN A 86 5.30 0.27 7.12
N ILE A 87 4.62 -0.71 6.53
CA ILE A 87 3.17 -0.70 6.37
C ILE A 87 2.57 -1.99 6.93
N GLY A 88 1.63 -1.85 7.89
CA GLY A 88 0.89 -2.95 8.45
C GLY A 88 1.74 -3.99 9.16
N MET A 89 2.74 -3.54 9.93
CA MET A 89 3.62 -4.43 10.69
C MET A 89 2.84 -5.25 11.72
N PRO A 90 3.31 -6.46 12.10
CA PRO A 90 2.63 -7.31 13.04
C PRO A 90 2.51 -6.66 14.43
N GLU A 91 1.44 -7.02 15.14
CA GLU A 91 1.19 -6.59 16.50
C GLU A 91 1.46 -7.72 17.50
N HIS A 92 1.64 -7.34 18.76
CA HIS A 92 1.78 -8.23 19.89
C HIS A 92 0.61 -8.05 20.86
N PRO A 93 0.19 -9.09 21.60
CA PRO A 93 -0.85 -8.97 22.62
C PRO A 93 -0.41 -8.04 23.74
N MET A 94 -1.21 -7.03 24.04
CA MET A 94 -0.99 -6.09 25.15
C MET A 94 -1.84 -6.42 26.38
N ASP A 95 -2.77 -7.34 26.26
CA ASP A 95 -3.71 -7.79 27.28
C ASP A 95 -3.31 -9.13 27.93
N ARG A 96 -2.15 -9.68 27.57
CA ARG A 96 -1.60 -10.93 28.12
C ARG A 96 -0.44 -10.66 29.08
N ILE A 97 -0.12 -11.66 29.92
CA ILE A 97 1.03 -11.59 30.84
C ILE A 97 2.34 -11.28 30.12
N SER A 98 2.49 -11.78 28.90
CA SER A 98 3.69 -11.56 28.08
C SER A 98 3.31 -11.19 26.65
N SER A 99 3.95 -10.19 26.09
CA SER A 99 3.88 -9.83 24.67
C SER A 99 4.85 -10.62 23.79
N SER A 100 5.63 -11.54 24.35
CA SER A 100 6.63 -12.30 23.61
C SER A 100 6.03 -13.45 22.82
N PRO A 101 6.28 -13.56 21.48
CA PRO A 101 5.84 -14.69 20.67
C PRO A 101 6.29 -16.06 21.18
N PHE A 102 7.39 -16.12 21.94
CA PHE A 102 7.81 -17.37 22.61
C PHE A 102 6.81 -17.92 23.62
N THR A 103 5.84 -17.11 24.06
CA THR A 103 4.81 -17.55 25.02
C THR A 103 3.48 -17.89 24.36
N TYR A 104 3.20 -17.41 23.13
CA TYR A 104 1.91 -17.60 22.46
C TYR A 104 1.98 -17.95 20.98
N GLY A 105 3.14 -17.75 20.34
CA GLY A 105 3.31 -17.99 18.90
C GLY A 105 3.25 -19.47 18.54
N ARG A 106 3.38 -19.78 17.24
CA ARG A 106 3.29 -21.16 16.72
C ARG A 106 4.30 -22.12 17.37
N ASN A 107 5.48 -21.63 17.72
CA ASN A 107 6.56 -22.40 18.33
C ASN A 107 6.81 -21.92 19.77
N ASN A 108 5.73 -21.70 20.55
CA ASN A 108 5.87 -21.23 21.91
C ASN A 108 6.42 -22.34 22.85
N ILE A 109 7.06 -21.90 23.92
CA ILE A 109 7.75 -22.81 24.87
C ILE A 109 6.81 -23.75 25.62
N PHE A 110 5.49 -23.50 25.61
CA PHE A 110 4.49 -24.31 26.28
C PHE A 110 3.87 -25.38 25.35
N GLY A 111 4.21 -25.37 24.04
CA GLY A 111 3.66 -26.32 23.07
C GLY A 111 2.16 -26.17 22.81
N SER A 112 1.56 -25.09 23.27
CA SER A 112 0.12 -24.84 23.07
C SER A 112 -0.14 -24.26 21.67
N PRO A 113 -1.33 -24.51 21.05
CA PRO A 113 -1.70 -23.86 19.80
C PRO A 113 -1.72 -22.34 19.94
N SER A 114 -1.15 -21.62 18.97
CA SER A 114 -1.26 -20.16 18.93
C SER A 114 -2.71 -19.77 18.64
N GLN A 115 -3.23 -18.83 19.42
CA GLN A 115 -4.55 -18.20 19.23
C GLN A 115 -4.40 -16.70 18.90
N TRP A 116 -3.20 -16.27 18.55
CA TRP A 116 -2.92 -14.87 18.22
C TRP A 116 -2.84 -14.67 16.72
N ASP A 117 -3.51 -13.64 16.24
CA ASP A 117 -3.36 -13.12 14.87
C ASP A 117 -2.40 -11.93 14.90
N ASP A 118 -1.28 -12.06 14.21
CA ASP A 118 -0.27 -11.00 14.10
C ASP A 118 -0.78 -9.80 13.28
N PHE A 119 -1.86 -9.99 12.49
CA PHE A 119 -2.41 -8.99 11.58
C PHE A 119 -3.93 -8.84 11.72
N PRO A 120 -4.42 -8.45 12.92
CA PRO A 120 -5.86 -8.47 13.21
C PRO A 120 -6.65 -7.45 12.38
N SER A 121 -6.01 -6.39 11.93
CA SER A 121 -6.65 -5.29 11.20
C SER A 121 -5.70 -4.68 10.14
N PRO A 122 -5.46 -5.38 9.01
CA PRO A 122 -4.55 -4.88 7.98
C PRO A 122 -4.96 -3.49 7.48
N PRO A 123 -4.01 -2.55 7.26
CA PRO A 123 -4.33 -1.20 6.80
C PRO A 123 -4.89 -1.21 5.38
N ALA A 124 -5.76 -0.22 5.10
CA ALA A 124 -6.32 0.02 3.79
C ALA A 124 -5.84 1.37 3.24
N ILE A 125 -5.00 1.34 2.21
CA ILE A 125 -4.48 2.54 1.56
C ILE A 125 -5.23 2.72 0.24
N GLY A 126 -5.84 3.89 0.05
CA GLY A 126 -6.58 4.27 -1.14
C GLY A 126 -5.70 4.44 -2.38
N ASN A 127 -6.23 5.11 -3.38
CA ASN A 127 -5.57 5.35 -4.67
C ASN A 127 -4.84 6.70 -4.67
N ASP A 128 -3.84 6.87 -5.53
CA ASP A 128 -3.07 8.12 -5.67
C ASP A 128 -2.46 8.63 -4.34
N VAL A 129 -2.13 7.71 -3.43
CA VAL A 129 -1.53 8.06 -2.14
C VAL A 129 -0.03 8.18 -2.28
N TRP A 130 0.53 9.27 -1.75
CA TRP A 130 1.97 9.44 -1.63
C TRP A 130 2.42 9.22 -0.18
N ILE A 131 3.24 8.20 0.03
CA ILE A 131 3.88 7.90 1.33
C ILE A 131 5.36 8.28 1.23
N GLY A 132 5.75 9.30 1.99
CA GLY A 132 7.13 9.77 2.10
C GLY A 132 8.03 8.74 2.76
N SER A 133 9.33 8.81 2.46
CA SER A 133 10.33 7.85 2.98
C SER A 133 10.33 7.76 4.51
N HIS A 134 10.62 6.56 5.03
CA HIS A 134 10.64 6.25 6.46
C HIS A 134 9.29 6.43 7.19
N ALA A 135 8.19 6.56 6.47
CA ALA A 135 6.88 6.60 7.11
C ALA A 135 6.44 5.21 7.60
N ILE A 136 5.70 5.20 8.70
CA ILE A 136 5.14 3.98 9.30
C ILE A 136 3.62 4.11 9.31
N ILE A 137 2.92 3.12 8.73
CA ILE A 137 1.47 3.00 8.76
C ILE A 137 1.12 1.82 9.66
N LEU A 138 0.45 2.09 10.78
CA LEU A 138 0.05 1.04 11.72
C LEU A 138 -1.12 0.23 11.19
N GLN A 139 -1.39 -0.89 11.83
CA GLN A 139 -2.60 -1.68 11.59
C GLN A 139 -3.86 -0.88 11.97
N GLY A 140 -5.00 -1.25 11.41
CA GLY A 140 -6.29 -0.60 11.63
C GLY A 140 -6.46 0.75 10.92
N VAL A 141 -5.43 1.25 10.22
CA VAL A 141 -5.47 2.58 9.60
C VAL A 141 -6.04 2.52 8.19
N ALA A 142 -7.02 3.40 7.92
CA ALA A 142 -7.49 3.70 6.58
C ALA A 142 -6.87 5.03 6.08
N VAL A 143 -6.24 4.99 4.90
CA VAL A 143 -5.70 6.19 4.23
C VAL A 143 -6.52 6.47 2.99
N GLY A 144 -7.20 7.61 2.95
CA GLY A 144 -8.08 7.99 1.84
C GLY A 144 -7.33 8.33 0.55
N ASP A 145 -8.05 8.27 -0.56
CA ASP A 145 -7.53 8.56 -1.90
C ASP A 145 -6.83 9.92 -1.95
N GLY A 146 -5.73 9.99 -2.67
CA GLY A 146 -4.99 11.23 -2.87
C GLY A 146 -4.31 11.80 -1.62
N ALA A 147 -4.30 11.09 -0.50
CA ALA A 147 -3.62 11.55 0.72
C ALA A 147 -2.10 11.59 0.56
N VAL A 148 -1.45 12.42 1.36
CA VAL A 148 0.01 12.52 1.43
C VAL A 148 0.46 12.28 2.87
N ILE A 149 1.32 11.30 3.05
CA ILE A 149 1.98 11.00 4.31
C ILE A 149 3.40 11.57 4.22
N ALA A 150 3.71 12.54 5.06
CA ALA A 150 5.04 13.16 5.08
C ALA A 150 6.12 12.15 5.48
N ALA A 151 7.35 12.38 5.04
CA ALA A 151 8.50 11.53 5.39
C ALA A 151 8.67 11.43 6.92
N GLY A 152 8.99 10.24 7.41
CA GLY A 152 9.18 9.96 8.83
C GLY A 152 7.91 10.00 9.70
N ALA A 153 6.72 10.12 9.10
CA ALA A 153 5.48 10.15 9.86
C ALA A 153 5.09 8.76 10.41
N VAL A 154 4.52 8.73 11.62
CA VAL A 154 3.91 7.51 12.19
C VAL A 154 2.39 7.69 12.22
N VAL A 155 1.72 7.04 11.28
CA VAL A 155 0.27 7.13 11.09
C VAL A 155 -0.43 6.07 11.94
N SER A 156 -1.14 6.52 12.96
CA SER A 156 -1.87 5.69 13.94
C SER A 156 -3.39 5.94 13.94
N LYS A 157 -3.88 6.76 13.01
CA LYS A 157 -5.31 7.07 12.85
C LYS A 157 -5.61 7.25 11.38
N ASP A 158 -6.87 7.10 11.01
CA ASP A 158 -7.35 7.28 9.65
C ASP A 158 -7.00 8.67 9.10
N VAL A 159 -6.71 8.69 7.81
CA VAL A 159 -6.37 9.89 7.06
C VAL A 159 -7.45 10.14 6.01
N ALA A 160 -8.11 11.29 6.07
CA ALA A 160 -9.14 11.65 5.10
C ALA A 160 -8.56 11.83 3.68
N PRO A 161 -9.38 11.65 2.62
CA PRO A 161 -8.95 11.84 1.24
C PRO A 161 -8.30 13.23 1.04
N TYR A 162 -7.29 13.28 0.17
CA TYR A 162 -6.56 14.50 -0.21
C TYR A 162 -6.02 15.32 0.98
N THR A 163 -5.77 14.67 2.11
CA THR A 163 -5.22 15.29 3.32
C THR A 163 -3.71 15.01 3.42
N ILE A 164 -2.95 16.03 3.83
CA ILE A 164 -1.53 15.92 4.13
C ILE A 164 -1.37 15.76 5.63
N VAL A 165 -0.72 14.68 6.05
CA VAL A 165 -0.40 14.42 7.47
C VAL A 165 1.10 14.25 7.67
N GLY A 166 1.60 14.54 8.87
CA GLY A 166 3.01 14.36 9.22
C GLY A 166 3.25 14.36 10.73
N GLY A 167 4.45 13.96 11.13
CA GLY A 167 4.89 13.92 12.52
C GLY A 167 4.71 12.57 13.22
N VAL A 168 5.09 12.48 14.49
CA VAL A 168 5.05 11.30 15.36
C VAL A 168 4.39 11.66 16.68
N PRO A 169 3.13 11.22 16.91
CA PRO A 169 2.22 10.62 15.96
C PRO A 169 1.76 11.62 14.88
N ALA A 170 1.40 11.12 13.70
CA ALA A 170 0.98 11.97 12.58
C ALA A 170 -0.25 12.81 12.93
N ARG A 171 -0.23 14.06 12.45
CA ARG A 171 -1.33 15.03 12.57
C ARG A 171 -1.59 15.66 11.21
N VAL A 172 -2.81 16.13 11.02
CA VAL A 172 -3.19 16.87 9.83
C VAL A 172 -2.37 18.16 9.74
N ILE A 173 -1.70 18.35 8.62
CA ILE A 173 -0.99 19.59 8.28
C ILE A 173 -1.94 20.51 7.52
N ARG A 174 -2.54 20.00 6.43
CA ARG A 174 -3.55 20.70 5.61
C ARG A 174 -4.22 19.75 4.62
N GLN A 175 -5.27 20.20 3.98
CA GLN A 175 -5.78 19.57 2.76
C GLN A 175 -4.94 19.97 1.53
N ARG A 176 -4.90 19.13 0.52
CA ARG A 176 -4.22 19.41 -0.76
C ARG A 176 -4.94 20.52 -1.53
N PHE A 177 -6.27 20.51 -1.50
CA PHE A 177 -7.16 21.35 -2.28
C PHE A 177 -8.32 21.88 -1.43
N ALA A 178 -9.10 22.83 -1.96
CA ALA A 178 -10.33 23.29 -1.37
C ALA A 178 -11.38 22.16 -1.29
N PRO A 179 -12.30 22.17 -0.29
CA PRO A 179 -13.25 21.09 -0.08
C PRO A 179 -14.10 20.73 -1.30
N ASN A 180 -14.59 21.73 -2.03
CA ASN A 180 -15.37 21.55 -3.25
C ASN A 180 -14.58 20.87 -4.40
N VAL A 181 -13.26 21.07 -4.45
CA VAL A 181 -12.36 20.38 -5.39
C VAL A 181 -12.15 18.94 -4.96
N ILE A 182 -11.96 18.70 -3.67
CA ILE A 182 -11.80 17.35 -3.11
C ILE A 182 -13.04 16.50 -3.40
N GLU A 183 -14.25 17.04 -3.18
CA GLU A 183 -15.51 16.35 -3.48
C GLU A 183 -15.58 15.90 -4.94
N LYS A 184 -15.20 16.77 -5.88
CA LYS A 184 -15.16 16.45 -7.31
C LYS A 184 -14.13 15.38 -7.65
N LEU A 185 -12.94 15.45 -7.07
CA LEU A 185 -11.87 14.48 -7.31
C LEU A 185 -12.23 13.09 -6.76
N VAL A 186 -12.84 13.03 -5.56
CA VAL A 186 -13.35 11.79 -4.97
C VAL A 186 -14.46 11.18 -5.85
N ALA A 187 -15.36 12.01 -6.39
CA ALA A 187 -16.43 11.57 -7.29
C ALA A 187 -15.89 11.12 -8.67
N LEU A 188 -14.87 11.78 -9.18
CA LEU A 188 -14.26 11.49 -10.49
C LEU A 188 -13.65 10.10 -10.57
N ARG A 189 -13.00 9.61 -9.49
CA ARG A 189 -12.30 8.31 -9.41
C ARG A 189 -11.47 8.04 -10.67
N TRP A 190 -10.64 9.00 -11.06
CA TRP A 190 -9.97 9.07 -12.36
C TRP A 190 -9.15 7.81 -12.69
N TRP A 191 -8.70 7.07 -11.68
CA TRP A 191 -7.93 5.84 -11.80
C TRP A 191 -8.73 4.63 -12.30
N GLU A 192 -10.07 4.68 -12.33
CA GLU A 192 -10.90 3.53 -12.69
C GLU A 192 -11.12 3.37 -14.21
N ASN A 193 -11.12 4.46 -14.96
CA ASN A 193 -11.53 4.48 -16.36
C ASN A 193 -10.48 5.13 -17.28
N LEU A 194 -9.22 4.77 -17.11
CA LEU A 194 -8.09 5.39 -17.82
C LEU A 194 -8.21 5.34 -19.33
N GLU A 195 -8.57 4.18 -19.88
CA GLU A 195 -8.63 4.00 -21.34
C GLU A 195 -9.78 4.83 -21.96
N THR A 196 -10.94 4.83 -21.31
CA THR A 196 -12.12 5.55 -21.79
C THR A 196 -11.95 7.07 -21.68
N ASN A 197 -11.23 7.53 -20.67
CA ASN A 197 -11.11 8.96 -20.33
C ASN A 197 -9.71 9.52 -20.62
N ARG A 198 -8.89 8.83 -21.40
CA ARG A 198 -7.46 9.16 -21.61
C ARG A 198 -7.23 10.62 -22.04
N GLU A 199 -7.99 11.11 -23.02
CA GLU A 199 -7.83 12.48 -23.53
C GLU A 199 -8.23 13.53 -22.49
N MET A 200 -9.38 13.34 -21.83
CA MET A 200 -9.84 14.22 -20.76
C MET A 200 -8.86 14.23 -19.59
N LEU A 201 -8.40 13.07 -19.15
CA LEU A 201 -7.44 12.95 -18.05
C LEU A 201 -6.09 13.58 -18.42
N SER A 202 -5.62 13.39 -19.66
CA SER A 202 -4.40 14.04 -20.14
C SER A 202 -4.52 15.57 -20.09
N ALA A 203 -5.64 16.12 -20.51
CA ALA A 203 -5.91 17.55 -20.42
C ALA A 203 -5.92 18.04 -18.98
N LEU A 204 -6.63 17.35 -18.07
CA LEU A 204 -6.67 17.68 -16.64
C LEU A 204 -5.30 17.59 -15.96
N MET A 205 -4.48 16.59 -16.31
CA MET A 205 -3.15 16.39 -15.69
C MET A 205 -2.11 17.41 -16.15
N THR A 206 -2.30 18.05 -17.30
CA THR A 206 -1.32 18.96 -17.90
C THR A 206 -1.73 20.44 -17.87
N ALA A 207 -3.01 20.75 -17.67
CA ALA A 207 -3.48 22.11 -17.62
C ALA A 207 -3.09 22.80 -16.29
N PRO A 208 -2.55 24.02 -16.31
CA PRO A 208 -2.25 24.77 -15.08
C PRO A 208 -3.52 25.16 -14.30
N ASP A 209 -4.63 25.32 -14.97
CA ASP A 209 -5.97 25.70 -14.47
C ASP A 209 -6.94 24.50 -14.39
N TRP A 210 -6.41 23.29 -14.28
CA TRP A 210 -7.16 22.04 -14.28
C TRP A 210 -8.36 22.04 -13.30
N GLN A 211 -8.29 22.78 -12.19
CA GLN A 211 -9.38 22.86 -11.21
C GLN A 211 -10.63 23.51 -11.79
N GLU A 212 -10.49 24.45 -12.71
CA GLU A 212 -11.58 25.10 -13.41
C GLU A 212 -12.21 24.14 -14.43
N LEU A 213 -11.38 23.26 -15.04
CA LEU A 213 -11.84 22.24 -15.99
C LEU A 213 -12.68 21.13 -15.36
N LEU A 214 -12.62 20.93 -14.04
CA LEU A 214 -13.44 19.94 -13.35
C LEU A 214 -14.94 20.23 -13.39
N GLY A 215 -15.38 21.39 -13.86
CA GLY A 215 -16.79 21.74 -14.07
C GLY A 215 -17.70 21.62 -12.83
N PRO A 216 -19.00 21.87 -12.92
CA PRO A 216 -19.97 21.46 -11.91
C PRO A 216 -20.12 19.93 -11.97
N ALA A 217 -19.82 19.26 -10.83
CA ALA A 217 -19.86 17.83 -10.55
C ALA A 217 -20.02 16.89 -11.76
N CYS A 218 -18.92 16.25 -12.16
CA CYS A 218 -18.98 15.12 -13.08
C CYS A 218 -19.75 13.98 -12.37
N GLN A 219 -21.00 13.74 -12.76
CA GLN A 219 -21.73 12.58 -12.25
C GLN A 219 -21.03 11.31 -12.76
N PRO A 220 -20.82 10.29 -11.91
CA PRO A 220 -20.30 9.02 -12.39
C PRO A 220 -21.27 8.50 -13.45
N ALA A 221 -20.72 8.07 -14.59
CA ALA A 221 -21.51 7.44 -15.64
C ALA A 221 -22.35 6.32 -15.00
N ARG A 222 -23.67 6.50 -14.95
CA ARG A 222 -24.58 5.44 -14.53
C ARG A 222 -24.32 4.25 -15.46
N ALA A 223 -23.82 3.16 -14.91
CA ALA A 223 -23.87 1.89 -15.59
C ALA A 223 -25.34 1.69 -16.02
N LEU A 224 -25.57 1.72 -17.32
CA LEU A 224 -26.84 1.31 -17.92
C LEU A 224 -26.98 -0.19 -17.64
N CYS A 225 -27.64 -0.53 -16.54
CA CYS A 225 -28.29 -1.81 -16.40
C CYS A 225 -29.50 -1.77 -17.32
N ASN A 226 -29.35 -2.28 -18.52
CA ASN A 226 -30.47 -2.62 -19.39
C ASN A 226 -30.49 -4.14 -19.56
N GLY A 227 -31.66 -4.71 -19.18
CA GLY A 227 -32.26 -5.92 -19.67
C GLY A 227 -31.69 -7.24 -19.20
#